data_8d37648996ffc9f8cac20535f6881ede
#
_entry.id   8d37648996ffc9f8cac20535f6881ede
#
_cell.length_a   1.000
_cell.length_b   1.000
_cell.length_c   1.000
_cell.angle_alpha   90.00
_cell.angle_beta   90.00
_cell.angle_gamma   90.00
#
_symmetry.space_group_name_H-M   'P 1'
#
loop_
_entity.id
_entity.type
_entity.pdbx_description
1 polymer ?
#
loop_
_entity_poly.entity_id
_entity_poly.type
_entity_poly.pdbx_seq_one_letter_code
_entity_poly.pdbx_strand_id
1 'polypeptide(L)'
;GVEPRQSGFGSARAGIAVSQALWLAGCGPILLYAGQESGEPGGDAEGYSGRDGRTTIFDYWSLPRLQAWSNGGKWDGGGSSWAERQCRKSYAELLRIASREEFASGRRWGLNHANRSEPSYGHHGQWMWSVLRHLPGKASLAIVNLSSSESFETRVRIPPEAQRAAGWPDAGSAVFDPLGSFGSRVEVSLSELAEHGVPVAVPSSTGEVFSITVRGGSA
;
A
#
# COMPACT_ATOMS: atom_id res chain seq x y z
N GLY A 1 10.55 -33.40 4.44
CA GLY A 1 9.80 -32.68 3.42
C GLY A 1 10.31 -31.24 3.40
N VAL A 2 10.85 -30.82 2.27
CA VAL A 2 11.20 -29.41 2.08
C VAL A 2 9.87 -28.70 1.96
N GLU A 3 9.52 -27.88 2.92
CA GLU A 3 8.42 -26.94 2.78
C GLU A 3 8.55 -26.23 1.44
N PRO A 4 7.46 -26.02 0.70
CA PRO A 4 7.53 -25.24 -0.52
C PRO A 4 8.18 -23.91 -0.14
N ARG A 5 9.40 -23.73 -0.58
CA ARG A 5 10.14 -22.52 -0.28
C ARG A 5 9.39 -21.41 -0.96
N GLN A 6 8.80 -20.62 -0.16
CA GLN A 6 8.13 -19.41 -0.51
C GLN A 6 9.14 -18.53 -1.24
N SER A 7 9.17 -18.67 -2.55
CA SER A 7 9.78 -17.65 -3.38
C SER A 7 8.78 -16.47 -3.38
N GLY A 8 9.26 -15.27 -3.13
CA GLY A 8 8.42 -14.09 -3.03
C GLY A 8 8.11 -13.72 -1.58
N PHE A 9 6.95 -13.13 -1.36
CA PHE A 9 6.60 -12.49 -0.08
C PHE A 9 5.86 -13.40 0.92
N GLY A 10 5.79 -14.68 0.65
CA GLY A 10 5.30 -15.69 1.57
C GLY A 10 3.78 -15.79 1.73
N SER A 11 3.01 -14.78 1.32
CA SER A 11 1.55 -14.81 1.39
C SER A 11 0.90 -13.79 0.45
N ALA A 12 -0.36 -14.04 0.07
CA ALA A 12 -1.15 -13.10 -0.72
C ALA A 12 -1.31 -11.74 -0.01
N ARG A 13 -1.43 -11.75 1.33
CA ARG A 13 -1.52 -10.53 2.13
C ARG A 13 -0.24 -9.70 2.06
N ALA A 14 0.93 -10.33 2.22
CA ALA A 14 2.20 -9.64 2.07
C ALA A 14 2.40 -9.11 0.64
N GLY A 15 1.92 -9.85 -0.37
CA GLY A 15 1.89 -9.41 -1.76
C GLY A 15 1.09 -8.13 -1.98
N ILE A 16 -0.04 -7.95 -1.27
CA ILE A 16 -0.83 -6.70 -1.33
C ILE A 16 -0.03 -5.53 -0.77
N ALA A 17 0.61 -5.69 0.41
CA ALA A 17 1.41 -4.61 1.03
C ALA A 17 2.58 -4.19 0.12
N VAL A 18 3.28 -5.16 -0.47
CA VAL A 18 4.37 -4.87 -1.41
C VAL A 18 3.86 -4.19 -2.68
N SER A 19 2.74 -4.67 -3.25
CA SER A 19 2.11 -4.01 -4.40
C SER A 19 1.73 -2.57 -4.08
N GLN A 20 1.22 -2.32 -2.89
CA GLN A 20 0.89 -0.98 -2.41
C GLN A 20 2.13 -0.08 -2.36
N ALA A 21 3.24 -0.56 -1.78
CA ALA A 21 4.49 0.20 -1.75
C ALA A 21 5.00 0.50 -3.17
N LEU A 22 5.01 -0.48 -4.07
CA LEU A 22 5.51 -0.32 -5.43
C LEU A 22 4.63 0.60 -6.28
N TRP A 23 3.31 0.39 -6.25
CA TRP A 23 2.37 1.12 -7.10
C TRP A 23 2.19 2.57 -6.67
N LEU A 24 2.24 2.84 -5.37
CA LEU A 24 2.12 4.20 -4.85
C LEU A 24 3.44 4.97 -4.85
N ALA A 25 4.59 4.29 -5.00
CA ALA A 25 5.89 4.92 -5.15
C ALA A 25 6.14 5.43 -6.59
N GLY A 26 5.62 4.72 -7.59
CA GLY A 26 5.86 5.00 -9.00
C GLY A 26 4.82 5.92 -9.64
N CYS A 27 5.10 6.32 -10.88
CA CYS A 27 4.15 6.95 -11.81
C CYS A 27 4.09 6.17 -13.13
N GLY A 28 4.67 4.98 -13.17
CA GLY A 28 4.70 4.12 -14.34
C GLY A 28 3.46 3.23 -14.46
N PRO A 29 3.34 2.48 -15.54
CA PRO A 29 2.28 1.52 -15.73
C PRO A 29 2.32 0.44 -14.64
N ILE A 30 1.14 0.00 -14.20
CA ILE A 30 0.97 -1.06 -13.23
C ILE A 30 0.62 -2.33 -13.98
N LEU A 31 1.37 -3.41 -13.71
CA LEU A 31 1.04 -4.75 -14.17
C LEU A 31 0.54 -5.58 -12.99
N LEU A 32 -0.72 -6.00 -13.08
CA LEU A 32 -1.29 -7.01 -12.19
C LEU A 32 -1.15 -8.37 -12.86
N TYR A 33 -0.43 -9.27 -12.23
CA TYR A 33 -0.22 -10.62 -12.77
C TYR A 33 -1.49 -11.46 -12.64
N ALA A 34 -1.79 -12.28 -13.66
CA ALA A 34 -2.99 -13.10 -13.68
C ALA A 34 -3.13 -13.99 -12.43
N GLY A 35 -4.26 -13.88 -11.74
CA GLY A 35 -4.54 -14.62 -10.51
C GLY A 35 -4.00 -13.99 -9.23
N GLN A 36 -3.10 -13.01 -9.31
CA GLN A 36 -2.57 -12.30 -8.14
C GLN A 36 -3.69 -11.69 -7.30
N GLU A 37 -4.68 -11.09 -7.93
CA GLU A 37 -5.85 -10.50 -7.29
C GLU A 37 -6.77 -11.52 -6.61
N SER A 38 -6.68 -12.78 -7.02
CA SER A 38 -7.40 -13.89 -6.40
C SER A 38 -6.56 -14.62 -5.34
N GLY A 39 -5.31 -14.17 -5.14
CA GLY A 39 -4.38 -14.78 -4.20
C GLY A 39 -3.87 -16.14 -4.67
N GLU A 40 -3.74 -16.35 -5.99
CA GLU A 40 -3.23 -17.59 -6.57
C GLU A 40 -1.88 -17.94 -5.96
N PRO A 41 -1.70 -19.14 -5.39
CA PRO A 41 -0.41 -19.56 -4.88
C PRO A 41 0.52 -19.88 -6.05
N GLY A 42 1.80 -19.57 -5.90
CA GLY A 42 2.81 -20.14 -6.75
C GLY A 42 3.23 -21.51 -6.20
N GLY A 43 3.25 -22.55 -7.00
CA GLY A 43 3.77 -23.83 -6.59
C GLY A 43 2.92 -25.07 -6.95
N ASP A 44 3.40 -26.22 -6.60
CA ASP A 44 2.84 -27.55 -6.74
C ASP A 44 2.59 -28.02 -8.18
N ALA A 45 1.46 -27.76 -8.76
CA ALA A 45 1.11 -28.17 -10.13
C ALA A 45 1.36 -27.06 -11.17
N GLU A 46 1.82 -25.91 -10.75
CA GLU A 46 1.93 -24.72 -11.57
C GLU A 46 3.39 -24.33 -11.75
N GLY A 47 3.73 -23.80 -12.90
CA GLY A 47 5.10 -23.50 -13.27
C GLY A 47 5.83 -24.70 -13.89
N TYR A 48 7.05 -24.48 -14.35
CA TYR A 48 7.83 -25.48 -15.11
C TYR A 48 8.23 -26.70 -14.30
N SER A 49 8.45 -26.56 -13.02
CA SER A 49 8.92 -27.64 -12.14
C SER A 49 7.88 -28.12 -11.14
N GLY A 50 6.73 -27.48 -11.08
CA GLY A 50 5.68 -27.79 -10.11
C GLY A 50 6.07 -27.62 -8.64
N ARG A 51 7.29 -27.14 -8.36
CA ARG A 51 7.83 -26.99 -6.99
C ARG A 51 8.63 -25.71 -6.78
N ASP A 52 8.69 -24.85 -7.77
CA ASP A 52 9.54 -23.66 -7.71
C ASP A 52 8.85 -22.42 -7.15
N GLY A 53 7.60 -22.54 -6.76
CA GLY A 53 6.83 -21.45 -6.18
C GLY A 53 6.40 -20.39 -7.19
N ARG A 54 6.48 -20.65 -8.48
CA ARG A 54 6.08 -19.74 -9.55
C ARG A 54 4.75 -20.14 -10.14
N THR A 55 3.91 -19.16 -10.42
CA THR A 55 2.68 -19.33 -11.19
C THR A 55 3.00 -19.40 -12.67
N THR A 56 2.33 -20.26 -13.43
CA THR A 56 2.49 -20.31 -14.88
C THR A 56 1.99 -19.03 -15.54
N ILE A 57 2.67 -18.61 -16.60
CA ILE A 57 2.22 -17.52 -17.48
C ILE A 57 1.57 -18.05 -18.78
N PHE A 58 1.57 -19.36 -18.98
CA PHE A 58 1.13 -19.98 -20.22
C PHE A 58 -0.23 -20.64 -20.09
N ASP A 59 -0.53 -21.16 -18.90
CA ASP A 59 -1.66 -22.06 -18.66
C ASP A 59 -2.66 -21.45 -17.69
N TYR A 60 -3.51 -20.51 -18.17
CA TYR A 60 -4.55 -19.89 -17.32
C TYR A 60 -5.51 -20.90 -16.69
N TRP A 61 -5.64 -22.09 -17.27
CA TRP A 61 -6.46 -23.18 -16.74
C TRP A 61 -5.85 -23.86 -15.51
N SER A 62 -4.58 -23.63 -15.23
CA SER A 62 -3.92 -24.10 -14.01
C SER A 62 -3.96 -23.06 -12.87
N LEU A 63 -4.81 -22.03 -12.99
CA LEU A 63 -5.05 -21.02 -11.97
C LEU A 63 -6.40 -21.28 -11.27
N PRO A 64 -6.45 -22.23 -10.29
CA PRO A 64 -7.73 -22.69 -9.73
C PRO A 64 -8.52 -21.58 -9.03
N ARG A 65 -7.87 -20.61 -8.40
CA ARG A 65 -8.56 -19.50 -7.75
C ARG A 65 -9.12 -18.50 -8.75
N LEU A 66 -8.41 -18.25 -9.84
CA LEU A 66 -8.93 -17.44 -10.94
C LEU A 66 -10.10 -18.14 -11.63
N GLN A 67 -10.02 -19.46 -11.82
CA GLN A 67 -11.14 -20.25 -12.34
C GLN A 67 -12.35 -20.22 -11.39
N ALA A 68 -12.13 -20.34 -10.07
CA ALA A 68 -13.19 -20.18 -9.08
C ALA A 68 -13.85 -18.80 -9.15
N TRP A 69 -13.08 -17.76 -9.41
CA TRP A 69 -13.61 -16.42 -9.65
C TRP A 69 -14.43 -16.36 -10.94
N SER A 70 -13.94 -16.94 -12.03
CA SER A 70 -14.65 -16.94 -13.31
C SER A 70 -15.97 -17.70 -13.27
N ASN A 71 -16.09 -18.68 -12.37
CA ASN A 71 -17.32 -19.44 -12.09
C ASN A 71 -18.01 -19.93 -13.37
N GLY A 72 -17.26 -20.60 -14.24
CA GLY A 72 -17.79 -21.10 -15.50
C GLY A 72 -18.20 -20.00 -16.48
N GLY A 73 -17.53 -18.85 -16.45
CA GLY A 73 -17.77 -17.71 -17.35
C GLY A 73 -18.80 -16.69 -16.85
N LYS A 74 -19.33 -16.84 -15.63
CA LYS A 74 -20.26 -15.88 -15.02
C LYS A 74 -19.54 -14.63 -14.49
N TRP A 75 -18.26 -14.76 -14.12
CA TRP A 75 -17.40 -13.68 -13.60
C TRP A 75 -17.96 -13.01 -12.33
N ASP A 76 -18.65 -13.79 -11.50
CA ASP A 76 -19.34 -13.32 -10.29
C ASP A 76 -18.63 -13.72 -8.98
N GLY A 77 -17.53 -14.46 -9.08
CA GLY A 77 -16.79 -14.98 -7.93
C GLY A 77 -17.54 -16.05 -7.14
N GLY A 78 -18.56 -16.69 -7.74
CA GLY A 78 -19.42 -17.66 -7.06
C GLY A 78 -18.67 -18.90 -6.57
N GLY A 79 -17.56 -19.26 -7.21
CA GLY A 79 -16.70 -20.37 -6.78
C GLY A 79 -15.60 -19.98 -5.77
N SER A 80 -15.41 -18.68 -5.54
CA SER A 80 -14.32 -18.19 -4.67
C SER A 80 -14.67 -18.27 -3.19
N SER A 81 -13.67 -18.59 -2.37
CA SER A 81 -13.75 -18.47 -0.91
C SER A 81 -13.89 -17.02 -0.47
N TRP A 82 -14.26 -16.80 0.80
CA TRP A 82 -14.30 -15.47 1.40
C TRP A 82 -12.93 -14.76 1.33
N ALA A 83 -11.84 -15.48 1.64
CA ALA A 83 -10.48 -14.93 1.64
C ALA A 83 -10.04 -14.46 0.23
N GLU A 84 -10.35 -15.25 -0.80
CA GLU A 84 -10.06 -14.87 -2.20
C GLU A 84 -10.85 -13.63 -2.64
N ARG A 85 -12.12 -13.54 -2.26
CA ARG A 85 -12.91 -12.33 -2.51
C ARG A 85 -12.38 -11.10 -1.78
N GLN A 86 -11.89 -11.26 -0.53
CA GLN A 86 -11.24 -10.15 0.19
C GLN A 86 -9.93 -9.74 -0.47
N CYS A 87 -9.10 -10.69 -0.92
CA CYS A 87 -7.88 -10.39 -1.67
C CYS A 87 -8.19 -9.54 -2.91
N ARG A 88 -9.14 -9.97 -3.72
CA ARG A 88 -9.57 -9.24 -4.92
C ARG A 88 -10.12 -7.85 -4.60
N LYS A 89 -10.90 -7.73 -3.53
CA LYS A 89 -11.40 -6.42 -3.06
C LYS A 89 -10.25 -5.48 -2.69
N SER A 90 -9.23 -5.98 -2.00
CA SER A 90 -8.05 -5.19 -1.63
C SER A 90 -7.27 -4.70 -2.85
N TYR A 91 -7.09 -5.54 -3.87
CA TYR A 91 -6.47 -5.11 -5.13
C TYR A 91 -7.32 -4.10 -5.90
N ALA A 92 -8.64 -4.28 -5.95
CA ALA A 92 -9.53 -3.31 -6.58
C ALA A 92 -9.48 -1.95 -5.87
N GLU A 93 -9.44 -1.94 -4.55
CA GLU A 93 -9.28 -0.72 -3.74
C GLU A 93 -7.92 -0.06 -3.99
N LEU A 94 -6.83 -0.85 -3.99
CA LEU A 94 -5.50 -0.35 -4.28
C LEU A 94 -5.39 0.24 -5.68
N LEU A 95 -5.97 -0.40 -6.69
CA LEU A 95 -6.00 0.14 -8.06
C LEU A 95 -6.78 1.46 -8.12
N ARG A 96 -7.91 1.55 -7.42
CA ARG A 96 -8.69 2.80 -7.31
C ARG A 96 -7.87 3.92 -6.66
N ILE A 97 -7.10 3.61 -5.62
CA ILE A 97 -6.21 4.58 -4.98
C ILE A 97 -5.07 4.98 -5.92
N ALA A 98 -4.40 4.00 -6.54
CA ALA A 98 -3.30 4.24 -7.47
C ALA A 98 -3.70 5.04 -8.73
N SER A 99 -4.99 4.98 -9.11
CA SER A 99 -5.54 5.76 -10.22
C SER A 99 -5.83 7.22 -9.88
N ARG A 100 -5.69 7.62 -8.62
CA ARG A 100 -5.84 9.04 -8.25
C ARG A 100 -4.71 9.86 -8.87
N GLU A 101 -5.04 11.09 -9.24
CA GLU A 101 -4.16 11.95 -10.03
C GLU A 101 -2.78 12.17 -9.38
N GLU A 102 -2.76 12.34 -8.05
CA GLU A 102 -1.51 12.52 -7.31
C GLU A 102 -0.62 11.27 -7.30
N PHE A 103 -1.18 10.06 -7.47
CA PHE A 103 -0.40 8.84 -7.66
C PHE A 103 -0.05 8.59 -9.12
N ALA A 104 -0.96 8.87 -10.05
CA ALA A 104 -0.76 8.61 -11.47
C ALA A 104 0.29 9.55 -12.11
N SER A 105 0.29 10.83 -11.73
CA SER A 105 1.14 11.85 -12.37
C SER A 105 1.83 12.82 -11.40
N GLY A 106 1.53 12.72 -10.09
CA GLY A 106 2.08 13.64 -9.09
C GLY A 106 3.55 13.41 -8.78
N ARG A 107 4.15 14.40 -8.17
CA ARG A 107 5.50 14.30 -7.63
C ARG A 107 5.50 13.44 -6.36
N ARG A 108 6.66 12.87 -6.06
CA ARG A 108 6.86 12.07 -4.86
C ARG A 108 7.91 12.70 -3.95
N TRP A 109 7.70 12.56 -2.65
CA TRP A 109 8.70 12.82 -1.64
C TRP A 109 8.79 11.62 -0.69
N GLY A 110 9.93 10.92 -0.70
CA GLY A 110 10.16 9.78 0.21
C GLY A 110 10.34 10.28 1.64
N LEU A 111 9.57 9.72 2.58
CA LEU A 111 9.57 10.16 3.96
C LEU A 111 10.42 9.27 4.89
N ASN A 112 10.89 8.13 4.42
CA ASN A 112 11.68 7.21 5.24
C ASN A 112 12.92 7.86 5.84
N HIS A 113 13.60 8.73 5.07
CA HIS A 113 14.79 9.42 5.56
C HIS A 113 14.50 10.27 6.79
N ALA A 114 13.41 11.04 6.77
CA ALA A 114 13.00 11.92 7.87
C ALA A 114 12.49 11.16 9.10
N ASN A 115 12.13 9.87 8.96
CA ASN A 115 11.45 9.08 9.99
C ASN A 115 12.27 7.88 10.51
N ARG A 116 13.49 7.67 10.00
CA ARG A 116 14.26 6.47 10.29
C ARG A 116 15.16 6.57 11.52
N SER A 117 15.60 7.76 11.86
CA SER A 117 16.67 7.99 12.83
C SER A 117 16.21 8.15 14.28
N GLU A 118 14.90 8.34 14.49
CA GLU A 118 14.34 8.58 15.81
C GLU A 118 13.48 7.40 16.26
N PRO A 119 13.82 6.69 17.33
CA PRO A 119 13.02 5.58 17.86
C PRO A 119 11.57 5.97 18.17
N SER A 120 11.35 7.22 18.58
CA SER A 120 10.02 7.76 18.90
C SER A 120 9.08 7.85 17.69
N TYR A 121 9.59 7.86 16.47
CA TYR A 121 8.77 7.86 15.26
C TYR A 121 8.44 6.46 14.73
N GLY A 122 8.98 5.41 15.36
CA GLY A 122 8.56 4.04 15.14
C GLY A 122 8.70 3.51 13.72
N HIS A 123 9.49 4.17 12.85
CA HIS A 123 9.90 3.57 11.60
C HIS A 123 10.95 2.51 11.90
N HIS A 124 10.49 1.29 12.09
CA HIS A 124 11.33 0.16 12.49
C HIS A 124 12.20 -0.31 11.32
N GLY A 125 13.32 0.38 11.12
CA GLY A 125 14.33 -0.03 10.15
C GLY A 125 13.76 -0.16 8.73
N GLN A 126 13.77 -1.38 8.22
CA GLN A 126 13.39 -1.71 6.85
C GLN A 126 11.90 -2.03 6.66
N TRP A 127 11.12 -2.14 7.76
CA TRP A 127 9.75 -2.65 7.68
C TRP A 127 8.70 -1.60 7.33
N MET A 128 8.95 -0.35 7.69
CA MET A 128 8.02 0.74 7.38
C MET A 128 8.49 1.52 6.16
N TRP A 129 7.57 1.73 5.24
CA TRP A 129 7.78 2.56 4.07
C TRP A 129 6.71 3.65 4.02
N SER A 130 7.11 4.90 3.72
CA SER A 130 6.19 6.02 3.61
C SER A 130 6.58 6.99 2.51
N VAL A 131 5.58 7.57 1.86
CA VAL A 131 5.75 8.53 0.77
C VAL A 131 4.64 9.58 0.79
N LEU A 132 5.02 10.82 0.56
CA LEU A 132 4.10 11.91 0.21
C LEU A 132 4.00 11.97 -1.33
N ARG A 133 2.78 11.94 -1.84
CA ARG A 133 2.46 12.18 -3.24
C ARG A 133 1.73 13.51 -3.34
N HIS A 134 2.10 14.36 -4.28
CA HIS A 134 1.49 15.68 -4.37
C HIS A 134 1.44 16.24 -5.78
N LEU A 135 0.42 17.03 -6.01
CA LEU A 135 0.19 17.95 -7.12
C LEU A 135 -0.29 19.28 -6.54
N PRO A 136 -0.32 20.38 -7.30
CA PRO A 136 -0.96 21.60 -6.85
C PRO A 136 -2.38 21.36 -6.34
N GLY A 137 -2.63 21.67 -5.06
CA GLY A 137 -3.93 21.51 -4.40
C GLY A 137 -4.33 20.06 -4.05
N LYS A 138 -3.50 19.04 -4.31
CA LYS A 138 -3.77 17.65 -3.96
C LYS A 138 -2.56 17.01 -3.32
N ALA A 139 -2.76 16.33 -2.21
CA ALA A 139 -1.70 15.55 -1.57
C ALA A 139 -2.27 14.27 -0.96
N SER A 140 -1.45 13.24 -0.92
CA SER A 140 -1.75 11.97 -0.24
C SER A 140 -0.51 11.42 0.44
N LEU A 141 -0.70 10.85 1.62
CA LEU A 141 0.32 10.12 2.38
C LEU A 141 0.04 8.63 2.25
N ALA A 142 1.00 7.86 1.77
CA ALA A 142 0.94 6.41 1.80
C ALA A 142 1.97 5.85 2.78
N ILE A 143 1.56 4.90 3.60
CA ILE A 143 2.36 4.24 4.61
C ILE A 143 2.14 2.74 4.48
N VAL A 144 3.21 1.95 4.44
CA VAL A 144 3.14 0.50 4.30
C VAL A 144 4.01 -0.17 5.36
N ASN A 145 3.44 -1.12 6.06
CA ASN A 145 4.13 -2.02 6.96
C ASN A 145 4.43 -3.35 6.23
N LEU A 146 5.68 -3.59 5.94
CA LEU A 146 6.19 -4.79 5.27
C LEU A 146 6.51 -5.94 6.25
N SER A 147 6.42 -5.72 7.56
CA SER A 147 6.57 -6.79 8.55
C SER A 147 5.42 -7.79 8.43
N SER A 148 5.74 -9.08 8.40
CA SER A 148 4.74 -10.14 8.36
C SER A 148 4.10 -10.44 9.72
N SER A 149 4.72 -9.97 10.82
CA SER A 149 4.33 -10.33 12.20
C SER A 149 4.02 -9.14 13.09
N GLU A 150 4.63 -7.98 12.86
CA GLU A 150 4.55 -6.86 13.78
C GLU A 150 3.62 -5.76 13.25
N SER A 151 2.71 -5.31 14.11
CA SER A 151 1.90 -4.11 13.88
C SER A 151 2.59 -2.92 14.53
N PHE A 152 2.55 -1.76 13.89
CA PHE A 152 3.20 -0.55 14.39
C PHE A 152 2.19 0.55 14.67
N GLU A 153 2.25 1.09 15.88
CA GLU A 153 1.68 2.39 16.23
C GLU A 153 2.84 3.39 16.21
N THR A 154 2.76 4.38 15.35
CA THR A 154 3.87 5.28 15.09
C THR A 154 3.40 6.67 14.70
N ARG A 155 4.33 7.57 14.48
CA ARG A 155 4.07 8.88 13.92
C ARG A 155 4.87 9.05 12.63
N VAL A 156 4.29 9.70 11.63
CA VAL A 156 4.96 9.98 10.37
C VAL A 156 5.12 11.47 10.19
N ARG A 157 6.37 11.90 10.19
CA ARG A 157 6.74 13.31 9.96
C ARG A 157 6.72 13.62 8.46
N ILE A 158 6.20 14.79 8.15
CA ILE A 158 6.37 15.43 6.84
C ILE A 158 7.22 16.70 7.08
N PRO A 159 8.53 16.65 6.80
CA PRO A 159 9.43 17.74 7.15
C PRO A 159 9.12 19.01 6.36
N PRO A 160 9.58 20.20 6.83
CA PRO A 160 9.26 21.49 6.22
C PRO A 160 9.62 21.58 4.73
N GLU A 161 10.72 20.96 4.31
CA GLU A 161 11.13 20.91 2.91
C GLU A 161 10.15 20.11 2.02
N ALA A 162 9.55 19.05 2.55
CA ALA A 162 8.52 18.29 1.84
C ALA A 162 7.21 19.08 1.76
N GLN A 163 6.85 19.79 2.83
CA GLN A 163 5.69 20.68 2.87
C GLN A 163 5.83 21.80 1.83
N ARG A 164 6.98 22.47 1.79
CA ARG A 164 7.28 23.49 0.78
C ARG A 164 7.28 22.93 -0.65
N ALA A 165 7.85 21.74 -0.87
CA ALA A 165 7.83 21.10 -2.17
C ALA A 165 6.41 20.76 -2.65
N ALA A 166 5.50 20.49 -1.71
CA ALA A 166 4.08 20.27 -1.99
C ALA A 166 3.28 21.58 -2.17
N GLY A 167 3.93 22.75 -1.99
CA GLY A 167 3.29 24.06 -2.12
C GLY A 167 2.39 24.42 -0.93
N TRP A 168 2.66 23.85 0.25
CA TRP A 168 1.90 24.14 1.45
C TRP A 168 2.30 25.49 2.05
N PRO A 169 1.40 26.17 2.78
CA PRO A 169 1.72 27.43 3.45
C PRO A 169 2.67 27.20 4.64
N ASP A 170 3.34 28.26 5.09
CA ASP A 170 4.27 28.19 6.23
C ASP A 170 3.55 27.93 7.57
N ALA A 171 2.26 28.28 7.66
CA ALA A 171 1.44 28.06 8.85
C ALA A 171 0.02 27.58 8.47
N GLY A 172 -0.56 26.79 9.36
CA GLY A 172 -1.90 26.24 9.16
C GLY A 172 -2.04 24.81 9.70
N SER A 173 -3.01 24.08 9.17
CA SER A 173 -3.27 22.69 9.55
C SER A 173 -3.39 21.79 8.32
N ALA A 174 -3.11 20.51 8.54
CA ALA A 174 -3.34 19.43 7.58
C ALA A 174 -4.35 18.44 8.15
N VAL A 175 -5.37 18.14 7.36
CA VAL A 175 -6.39 17.14 7.67
C VAL A 175 -6.08 15.89 6.86
N PHE A 176 -5.92 14.78 7.53
CA PHE A 176 -5.68 13.46 6.98
C PHE A 176 -6.98 12.67 6.99
N ASP A 177 -7.55 12.43 5.81
CA ASP A 177 -8.74 11.62 5.63
C ASP A 177 -8.34 10.24 5.08
N PRO A 178 -8.63 9.11 5.80
CA PRO A 178 -8.23 7.80 5.35
C PRO A 178 -8.96 7.42 4.04
N LEU A 179 -8.22 6.82 3.11
CA LEU A 179 -8.76 6.26 1.87
C LEU A 179 -8.97 4.74 1.98
N GLY A 180 -8.38 4.11 2.98
CA GLY A 180 -8.49 2.70 3.33
C GLY A 180 -9.43 2.45 4.51
N SER A 181 -9.33 1.25 5.08
CA SER A 181 -10.29 0.77 6.09
C SER A 181 -9.79 0.86 7.53
N PHE A 182 -8.53 1.22 7.77
CA PHE A 182 -7.90 1.12 9.10
C PHE A 182 -7.65 2.47 9.77
N GLY A 183 -7.47 3.53 8.99
CA GLY A 183 -7.14 4.85 9.51
C GLY A 183 -8.34 5.58 10.10
N SER A 184 -8.04 6.57 10.95
CA SER A 184 -9.00 7.55 11.44
C SER A 184 -8.64 8.93 10.89
N ARG A 185 -9.65 9.78 10.75
CA ARG A 185 -9.41 11.17 10.39
C ARG A 185 -8.64 11.88 11.49
N VAL A 186 -7.56 12.56 11.11
CA VAL A 186 -6.70 13.31 12.03
C VAL A 186 -6.45 14.70 11.47
N GLU A 187 -6.44 15.71 12.33
CA GLU A 187 -6.00 17.07 11.99
C GLU A 187 -4.81 17.43 12.88
N VAL A 188 -3.76 17.96 12.28
CA VAL A 188 -2.54 18.39 12.96
C VAL A 188 -2.08 19.73 12.39
N SER A 189 -1.43 20.59 13.20
CA SER A 189 -0.78 21.79 12.68
C SER A 189 0.40 21.42 11.78
N LEU A 190 0.76 22.28 10.83
CA LEU A 190 1.91 22.05 9.94
C LEU A 190 3.23 22.01 10.72
N SER A 191 3.35 22.76 11.81
CA SER A 191 4.52 22.70 12.70
C SER A 191 4.59 21.38 13.46
N GLU A 192 3.48 20.94 14.06
CA GLU A 192 3.42 19.64 14.74
C GLU A 192 3.69 18.48 13.78
N LEU A 193 3.17 18.56 12.56
CA LEU A 193 3.43 17.57 11.51
C LEU A 193 4.92 17.48 11.14
N ALA A 194 5.63 18.61 11.15
CA ALA A 194 7.07 18.68 10.89
C ALA A 194 7.89 18.13 12.05
N GLU A 195 7.52 18.44 13.29
CA GLU A 195 8.29 18.08 14.48
C GLU A 195 7.95 16.68 15.00
N HIS A 196 6.67 16.36 15.10
CA HIS A 196 6.18 15.16 15.77
C HIS A 196 5.47 14.20 14.82
N GLY A 197 5.01 14.66 13.65
CA GLY A 197 4.32 13.84 12.67
C GLY A 197 2.86 13.55 13.01
N VAL A 198 2.15 12.92 12.08
CA VAL A 198 0.78 12.43 12.24
C VAL A 198 0.78 11.03 12.86
N PRO A 199 -0.05 10.76 13.87
CA PRO A 199 -0.16 9.42 14.45
C PRO A 199 -0.84 8.45 13.48
N VAL A 200 -0.31 7.24 13.37
CA VAL A 200 -0.83 6.18 12.50
C VAL A 200 -0.68 4.82 13.18
N ALA A 201 -1.64 3.94 12.90
CA ALA A 201 -1.58 2.53 13.30
C ALA A 201 -1.63 1.68 12.03
N VAL A 202 -0.58 0.89 11.79
CA VAL A 202 -0.46 0.09 10.56
C VAL A 202 -0.23 -1.37 10.93
N PRO A 203 -1.26 -2.23 10.77
CA PRO A 203 -1.13 -3.66 11.04
C PRO A 203 -0.07 -4.33 10.18
N SER A 204 0.38 -5.51 10.60
CA SER A 204 1.36 -6.31 9.83
C SER A 204 0.87 -6.59 8.42
N SER A 205 1.78 -6.55 7.43
CA SER A 205 1.50 -6.82 6.01
C SER A 205 0.31 -6.00 5.47
N THR A 206 0.23 -4.74 5.86
CA THR A 206 -0.80 -3.81 5.37
C THR A 206 -0.23 -2.45 5.06
N GLY A 207 -1.04 -1.61 4.45
CA GLY A 207 -0.74 -0.19 4.32
C GLY A 207 -1.98 0.65 4.50
N GLU A 208 -1.74 1.90 4.84
CA GLU A 208 -2.78 2.92 4.98
C GLU A 208 -2.46 4.09 4.06
N VAL A 209 -3.49 4.67 3.49
CA VAL A 209 -3.37 5.83 2.60
C VAL A 209 -4.34 6.91 3.07
N PHE A 210 -3.82 8.13 3.19
CA PHE A 210 -4.62 9.29 3.54
C PHE A 210 -4.62 10.29 2.39
N SER A 211 -5.78 10.85 2.07
CA SER A 211 -5.81 12.14 1.36
C SER A 211 -5.54 13.26 2.35
N ILE A 212 -4.83 14.29 1.91
CA ILE A 212 -4.46 15.42 2.75
C ILE A 212 -5.10 16.69 2.23
N THR A 213 -5.84 17.37 3.09
CA THR A 213 -6.36 18.71 2.85
C THR A 213 -5.62 19.70 3.73
N VAL A 214 -4.94 20.66 3.12
CA VAL A 214 -4.20 21.69 3.86
C VAL A 214 -5.00 22.98 3.89
N ARG A 215 -5.04 23.61 5.07
CA ARG A 215 -5.67 24.89 5.32
C ARG A 215 -4.62 25.87 5.79
N GLY A 216 -4.57 27.05 5.15
CA GLY A 216 -3.73 28.15 5.63
C GLY A 216 -4.22 28.67 6.98
N GLY A 217 -3.31 29.05 7.85
CA GLY A 217 -3.65 29.80 9.06
C GLY A 217 -4.25 31.16 8.68
N SER A 218 -5.30 31.57 9.39
CA SER A 218 -5.74 32.96 9.31
C SER A 218 -4.61 33.83 9.83
N ALA A 219 -4.18 34.82 9.02
CA ALA A 219 -3.26 35.86 9.45
C ALA A 219 -3.91 36.71 10.53
#